data_341c87f8260bc13a87aae38723dd7285
#
_entry.id   341c87f8260bc13a87aae38723dd7285
#
_cell.length_a   1.000
_cell.length_b   1.000
_cell.length_c   1.000
_cell.angle_alpha   90.00
_cell.angle_beta   90.00
_cell.angle_gamma   90.00
#
_symmetry.space_group_name_H-M   'P 1'
#
loop_
_entity.id
_entity.type
_entity.pdbx_description
1 polymer ?
#
loop_
_entity_poly.entity_id
_entity_poly.type
_entity_poly.pdbx_seq_one_letter_code
_entity_poly.pdbx_strand_id
1 'polypeptide(L)'
;MTARTLLHRHPARRDDIGDLQTRRPLPGPGLPHLDPFLFLNHHGPQVYPPHNAGLPFGPHPHRGFETVTFILSGSLAHRDSGGHESVIEAGGIQWMTAGSGLVHAELSPAAFKRDGGDLEILQLWVNLPARLKFTPPAYHGVSAADLPLIEADSGRVRLHLASGSHEGIQGAVATPTPITLMTVEIAPGGRVTLPAPAG
;
A
#
# COMPACT_ATOMS: atom_id res chain seq x y z
N MET A 1 0.02 -25.88 13.73
CA MET A 1 -0.86 -24.71 13.42
C MET A 1 -2.07 -25.24 12.67
N THR A 2 -3.27 -24.79 13.05
CA THR A 2 -4.51 -25.14 12.33
C THR A 2 -4.67 -24.16 11.16
N ALA A 3 -4.93 -24.65 9.94
CA ALA A 3 -5.20 -23.80 8.80
C ALA A 3 -6.51 -23.01 9.01
N ARG A 4 -6.52 -21.74 8.60
CA ARG A 4 -7.74 -20.92 8.61
C ARG A 4 -8.67 -21.32 7.47
N THR A 5 -9.96 -21.35 7.75
CA THR A 5 -11.00 -21.59 6.74
C THR A 5 -11.40 -20.28 6.06
N LEU A 6 -11.55 -20.31 4.74
CA LEU A 6 -12.14 -19.18 4.01
C LEU A 6 -13.63 -19.11 4.35
N LEU A 7 -14.04 -18.05 5.05
CA LEU A 7 -15.43 -17.82 5.43
C LEU A 7 -16.22 -17.08 4.35
N HIS A 8 -15.62 -16.02 3.79
CA HIS A 8 -16.28 -15.17 2.82
C HIS A 8 -15.29 -14.72 1.73
N ARG A 9 -15.82 -14.50 0.54
CA ARG A 9 -15.14 -13.86 -0.58
C ARG A 9 -15.93 -12.62 -0.99
N HIS A 10 -15.29 -11.45 -0.91
CA HIS A 10 -15.90 -10.17 -1.25
C HIS A 10 -15.35 -9.69 -2.59
N PRO A 11 -16.18 -9.50 -3.63
CA PRO A 11 -15.75 -8.93 -4.89
C PRO A 11 -15.50 -7.44 -4.75
N ALA A 12 -14.44 -6.95 -5.36
CA ALA A 12 -14.20 -5.51 -5.50
C ALA A 12 -15.17 -4.92 -6.51
N ARG A 13 -15.73 -3.74 -6.21
CA ARG A 13 -16.51 -2.96 -7.18
C ARG A 13 -15.60 -2.08 -8.01
N ARG A 14 -16.01 -1.78 -9.24
CA ARG A 14 -15.38 -0.74 -10.06
C ARG A 14 -15.74 0.64 -9.50
N ASP A 15 -14.75 1.52 -9.37
CA ASP A 15 -14.89 2.85 -8.77
C ASP A 15 -13.83 3.81 -9.34
N ASP A 16 -13.87 4.01 -10.67
CA ASP A 16 -12.88 4.76 -11.42
C ASP A 16 -12.81 6.23 -10.96
N ILE A 17 -11.60 6.80 -10.99
CA ILE A 17 -11.33 8.19 -10.61
C ILE A 17 -10.82 8.94 -11.84
N GLY A 18 -11.71 9.63 -12.54
CA GLY A 18 -11.39 10.18 -13.85
C GLY A 18 -11.06 9.06 -14.84
N ASP A 19 -9.85 9.11 -15.41
CA ASP A 19 -9.32 8.09 -16.33
C ASP A 19 -8.58 6.95 -15.61
N LEU A 20 -8.35 7.08 -14.29
CA LEU A 20 -7.71 6.06 -13.47
C LEU A 20 -8.66 4.90 -13.18
N GLN A 21 -8.43 3.76 -13.80
CA GLN A 21 -9.20 2.55 -13.56
C GLN A 21 -8.97 2.06 -12.13
N THR A 22 -10.06 1.95 -11.38
CA THR A 22 -9.99 1.60 -9.95
C THR A 22 -10.99 0.51 -9.60
N ARG A 23 -10.54 -0.43 -8.77
CA ARG A 23 -11.37 -1.41 -8.08
C ARG A 23 -11.27 -1.18 -6.59
N ARG A 24 -12.42 -1.11 -5.91
CA ARG A 24 -12.48 -0.90 -4.45
C ARG A 24 -13.00 -2.14 -3.73
N PRO A 25 -12.11 -2.93 -3.09
CA PRO A 25 -12.51 -4.02 -2.21
C PRO A 25 -13.12 -3.53 -0.88
N LEU A 26 -12.59 -2.42 -0.32
CA LEU A 26 -12.98 -1.91 0.99
C LEU A 26 -13.08 -0.36 0.98
N PRO A 27 -14.19 0.24 1.48
CA PRO A 27 -15.46 -0.40 1.79
C PRO A 27 -16.16 -0.93 0.54
N GLY A 28 -16.86 -2.04 0.67
CA GLY A 28 -17.60 -2.67 -0.41
C GLY A 28 -18.99 -3.16 0.05
N PRO A 29 -19.87 -3.56 -0.88
CA PRO A 29 -21.25 -3.94 -0.55
C PRO A 29 -21.38 -5.06 0.48
N GLY A 30 -20.44 -6.02 0.48
CA GLY A 30 -20.42 -7.12 1.44
C GLY A 30 -19.41 -6.95 2.57
N LEU A 31 -18.66 -5.83 2.59
CA LEU A 31 -17.61 -5.57 3.57
C LEU A 31 -17.54 -4.05 3.85
N PRO A 32 -18.50 -3.50 4.61
CA PRO A 32 -18.52 -2.06 4.90
C PRO A 32 -17.42 -1.63 5.89
N HIS A 33 -16.96 -2.54 6.75
CA HIS A 33 -15.94 -2.30 7.76
C HIS A 33 -15.02 -3.51 7.92
N LEU A 34 -13.74 -3.27 8.10
CA LEU A 34 -12.73 -4.28 8.42
C LEU A 34 -11.63 -3.63 9.28
N ASP A 35 -11.95 -3.34 10.55
CA ASP A 35 -11.00 -2.68 11.46
C ASP A 35 -9.70 -3.51 11.60
N PRO A 36 -8.52 -2.90 11.54
CA PRO A 36 -8.25 -1.46 11.44
C PRO A 36 -8.21 -0.92 10.00
N PHE A 37 -8.61 -1.66 8.99
CA PHE A 37 -8.54 -1.26 7.58
C PHE A 37 -9.77 -0.44 7.19
N LEU A 38 -9.57 0.84 6.86
CA LEU A 38 -10.64 1.77 6.50
C LEU A 38 -10.97 1.76 5.01
N PHE A 39 -9.95 1.45 4.19
CA PHE A 39 -10.05 1.64 2.76
C PHE A 39 -8.99 0.80 2.03
N LEU A 40 -9.35 0.24 0.90
CA LEU A 40 -8.44 -0.39 -0.03
C LEU A 40 -8.88 -0.07 -1.45
N ASN A 41 -8.00 0.53 -2.24
CA ASN A 41 -8.14 0.66 -3.68
C ASN A 41 -7.04 -0.13 -4.39
N HIS A 42 -7.42 -0.73 -5.50
CA HIS A 42 -6.52 -1.27 -6.52
C HIS A 42 -6.68 -0.41 -7.77
N HIS A 43 -5.69 0.42 -8.05
CA HIS A 43 -5.60 1.26 -9.25
C HIS A 43 -4.82 0.54 -10.34
N GLY A 44 -5.39 0.46 -11.51
CA GLY A 44 -4.85 -0.33 -12.62
C GLY A 44 -5.15 -1.83 -12.51
N PRO A 45 -4.30 -2.73 -13.14
CA PRO A 45 -3.24 -2.33 -14.06
C PRO A 45 -3.77 -1.59 -15.28
N GLN A 46 -3.10 -0.52 -15.68
CA GLN A 46 -3.39 0.21 -16.92
C GLN A 46 -2.12 0.81 -17.52
N VAL A 47 -2.15 1.07 -18.82
CA VAL A 47 -1.06 1.74 -19.54
C VAL A 47 -1.48 3.17 -19.84
N TYR A 48 -0.68 4.13 -19.38
CA TYR A 48 -0.85 5.53 -19.72
C TYR A 48 -0.11 5.87 -21.02
N PRO A 49 -0.74 6.64 -21.93
CA PRO A 49 -0.06 7.12 -23.12
C PRO A 49 1.01 8.18 -22.79
N PRO A 50 1.96 8.45 -23.68
CA PRO A 50 2.79 9.65 -23.59
C PRO A 50 1.95 10.93 -23.49
N HIS A 51 2.50 11.96 -22.83
CA HIS A 51 1.87 13.26 -22.62
C HIS A 51 0.54 13.20 -21.85
N ASN A 52 0.44 12.29 -20.87
CA ASN A 52 -0.72 12.15 -20.01
C ASN A 52 -0.75 13.20 -18.89
N ALA A 53 -1.92 13.38 -18.27
CA ALA A 53 -2.10 14.31 -17.15
C ALA A 53 -1.49 13.80 -15.82
N GLY A 54 -1.21 12.50 -15.72
CA GLY A 54 -0.78 11.82 -14.51
C GLY A 54 -1.92 11.51 -13.55
N LEU A 55 -1.56 11.06 -12.36
CA LEU A 55 -2.51 10.70 -11.31
C LEU A 55 -3.30 11.92 -10.81
N PRO A 56 -4.61 11.75 -10.49
CA PRO A 56 -5.50 12.84 -10.13
C PRO A 56 -5.44 13.25 -8.65
N PHE A 57 -4.42 12.84 -7.90
CA PHE A 57 -4.33 13.04 -6.45
C PHE A 57 -3.51 14.28 -6.09
N GLY A 58 -4.02 15.46 -6.47
CA GLY A 58 -3.48 16.75 -6.05
C GLY A 58 -3.52 16.94 -4.53
N PRO A 59 -3.10 18.11 -4.00
CA PRO A 59 -3.04 18.34 -2.56
C PRO A 59 -4.37 18.10 -1.85
N HIS A 60 -4.37 17.22 -0.84
CA HIS A 60 -5.53 16.87 -0.03
C HIS A 60 -5.12 16.48 1.40
N PRO A 61 -6.00 16.69 2.41
CA PRO A 61 -5.67 16.43 3.81
C PRO A 61 -6.02 15.03 4.26
N HIS A 62 -5.23 14.51 5.20
CA HIS A 62 -5.56 13.33 6.00
C HIS A 62 -5.33 13.59 7.48
N ARG A 63 -6.06 12.86 8.35
CA ARG A 63 -5.93 12.96 9.80
C ARG A 63 -6.43 11.71 10.50
N GLY A 64 -5.70 11.25 11.53
CA GLY A 64 -6.15 10.19 12.44
C GLY A 64 -6.02 8.78 11.91
N PHE A 65 -5.29 8.57 10.83
CA PHE A 65 -5.02 7.27 10.23
C PHE A 65 -3.70 7.29 9.44
N GLU A 66 -3.35 6.18 8.85
CA GLU A 66 -2.16 6.00 8.01
C GLU A 66 -2.58 5.61 6.59
N THR A 67 -1.82 6.05 5.59
CA THR A 67 -1.94 5.58 4.21
C THR A 67 -0.72 4.75 3.84
N VAL A 68 -0.95 3.63 3.19
CA VAL A 68 0.12 2.76 2.68
C VAL A 68 -0.14 2.53 1.20
N THR A 69 0.83 2.90 0.37
CA THR A 69 0.74 2.70 -1.08
C THR A 69 1.82 1.71 -1.51
N PHE A 70 1.41 0.58 -2.07
CA PHE A 70 2.29 -0.39 -2.71
C PHE A 70 2.34 -0.08 -4.20
N ILE A 71 3.53 0.17 -4.73
CA ILE A 71 3.74 0.42 -6.15
C ILE A 71 4.08 -0.93 -6.82
N LEU A 72 3.12 -1.52 -7.55
CA LEU A 72 3.31 -2.80 -8.22
C LEU A 72 3.92 -2.62 -9.60
N SER A 73 3.54 -1.56 -10.31
CA SER A 73 4.21 -1.12 -11.53
C SER A 73 4.13 0.39 -11.70
N GLY A 74 5.10 0.97 -12.43
CA GLY A 74 5.25 2.40 -12.59
C GLY A 74 5.98 3.05 -11.43
N SER A 75 5.64 4.31 -11.17
CA SER A 75 6.27 5.11 -10.11
C SER A 75 5.29 6.14 -9.53
N LEU A 76 5.51 6.52 -8.28
CA LEU A 76 4.68 7.48 -7.55
C LEU A 76 5.54 8.53 -6.86
N ALA A 77 5.23 9.80 -7.11
CA ALA A 77 5.82 10.93 -6.42
C ALA A 77 4.94 11.35 -5.24
N HIS A 78 5.55 11.54 -4.09
CA HIS A 78 4.92 12.08 -2.88
C HIS A 78 5.50 13.46 -2.57
N ARG A 79 4.62 14.34 -2.10
CA ARG A 79 5.01 15.63 -1.49
C ARG A 79 4.02 15.95 -0.38
N ASP A 80 4.51 16.44 0.78
CA ASP A 80 3.65 16.77 1.90
C ASP A 80 3.99 18.09 2.61
N SER A 81 3.06 18.53 3.48
CA SER A 81 3.23 19.75 4.28
C SER A 81 4.27 19.62 5.40
N GLY A 82 4.78 18.42 5.67
CA GLY A 82 5.92 18.17 6.57
C GLY A 82 7.27 18.40 5.89
N GLY A 83 7.28 18.64 4.56
CA GLY A 83 8.47 18.88 3.77
C GLY A 83 9.12 17.62 3.19
N HIS A 84 8.42 16.47 3.22
CA HIS A 84 8.91 15.25 2.58
C HIS A 84 8.59 15.27 1.09
N GLU A 85 9.57 14.88 0.29
CA GLU A 85 9.43 14.64 -1.14
C GLU A 85 10.15 13.34 -1.51
N SER A 86 9.51 12.51 -2.33
CA SER A 86 10.13 11.29 -2.84
C SER A 86 9.50 10.84 -4.15
N VAL A 87 10.24 10.03 -4.90
CA VAL A 87 9.72 9.21 -6.00
C VAL A 87 10.06 7.77 -5.68
N ILE A 88 9.03 6.93 -5.61
CA ILE A 88 9.19 5.50 -5.35
C ILE A 88 8.76 4.73 -6.60
N GLU A 89 9.63 3.84 -7.03
CA GLU A 89 9.45 2.98 -8.20
C GLU A 89 8.76 1.66 -7.83
N ALA A 90 8.43 0.88 -8.86
CA ALA A 90 7.83 -0.45 -8.73
C ALA A 90 8.57 -1.35 -7.73
N GLY A 91 7.81 -2.11 -6.95
CA GLY A 91 8.29 -2.94 -5.84
C GLY A 91 8.49 -2.20 -4.52
N GLY A 92 8.52 -0.87 -4.54
CA GLY A 92 8.62 -0.05 -3.33
C GLY A 92 7.27 0.29 -2.70
N ILE A 93 7.32 0.97 -1.56
CA ILE A 93 6.15 1.41 -0.80
C ILE A 93 6.28 2.86 -0.34
N GLN A 94 5.15 3.51 -0.15
CA GLN A 94 5.04 4.76 0.59
C GLN A 94 4.15 4.53 1.81
N TRP A 95 4.62 4.92 2.99
CA TRP A 95 3.87 4.84 4.25
C TRP A 95 3.82 6.21 4.90
N MET A 96 2.61 6.75 5.03
CA MET A 96 2.40 8.04 5.67
C MET A 96 1.49 7.89 6.89
N THR A 97 2.02 8.23 8.06
CA THR A 97 1.22 8.41 9.26
C THR A 97 0.68 9.84 9.25
N ALA A 98 -0.60 10.03 8.97
CA ALA A 98 -1.19 11.37 8.98
C ALA A 98 -1.38 11.92 10.40
N GLY A 99 -1.67 11.08 11.38
CA GLY A 99 -1.70 11.44 12.79
C GLY A 99 -2.54 12.69 13.09
N SER A 100 -1.92 13.74 13.65
CA SER A 100 -2.57 15.00 14.00
C SER A 100 -3.06 15.82 12.80
N GLY A 101 -2.60 15.48 11.60
CA GLY A 101 -3.02 16.09 10.34
C GLY A 101 -1.85 16.44 9.43
N LEU A 102 -2.03 16.17 8.14
CA LEU A 102 -1.04 16.45 7.11
C LEU A 102 -1.76 16.65 5.77
N VAL A 103 -1.28 17.56 4.94
CA VAL A 103 -1.71 17.72 3.55
C VAL A 103 -0.64 17.11 2.66
N HIS A 104 -1.04 16.22 1.74
CA HIS A 104 -0.12 15.65 0.78
C HIS A 104 -0.68 15.59 -0.63
N ALA A 105 0.19 15.26 -1.59
CA ALA A 105 -0.17 14.96 -2.96
C ALA A 105 0.56 13.68 -3.40
N GLU A 106 -0.14 12.84 -4.15
CA GLU A 106 0.38 11.64 -4.79
C GLU A 106 0.31 11.83 -6.31
N LEU A 107 1.45 12.12 -6.92
CA LEU A 107 1.54 12.60 -8.29
C LEU A 107 2.33 11.63 -9.16
N SER A 108 2.10 11.69 -10.45
CA SER A 108 2.98 11.03 -11.40
C SER A 108 4.25 11.87 -11.61
N PRO A 109 5.45 11.25 -11.60
CA PRO A 109 6.69 11.92 -11.95
C PRO A 109 6.64 12.53 -13.37
N ALA A 110 7.45 13.58 -13.58
CA ALA A 110 7.49 14.27 -14.88
C ALA A 110 7.86 13.34 -16.05
N ALA A 111 8.76 12.38 -15.81
CA ALA A 111 9.11 11.37 -16.82
C ALA A 111 7.89 10.50 -17.19
N PHE A 112 7.13 10.01 -16.21
CA PHE A 112 5.92 9.22 -16.47
C PHE A 112 4.87 10.01 -17.27
N LYS A 113 4.67 11.28 -16.94
CA LYS A 113 3.73 12.13 -17.70
C LYS A 113 4.19 12.37 -19.14
N ARG A 114 5.50 12.50 -19.39
CA ARG A 114 6.07 12.69 -20.72
C ARG A 114 6.02 11.41 -21.57
N ASP A 115 6.42 10.29 -20.98
CA ASP A 115 6.72 9.05 -21.71
C ASP A 115 5.58 8.03 -21.64
N GLY A 116 4.66 8.17 -20.66
CA GLY A 116 3.66 7.18 -20.34
C GLY A 116 4.25 5.96 -19.64
N GLY A 117 3.51 4.86 -19.67
CA GLY A 117 3.95 3.58 -19.14
C GLY A 117 2.90 2.87 -18.28
N ASP A 118 3.30 1.72 -17.74
CA ASP A 118 2.45 0.90 -16.89
C ASP A 118 2.25 1.56 -15.53
N LEU A 119 1.04 1.42 -14.98
CA LEU A 119 0.71 1.82 -13.62
C LEU A 119 -0.15 0.76 -12.96
N GLU A 120 0.30 0.31 -11.79
CA GLU A 120 -0.49 -0.51 -10.89
C GLU A 120 -0.08 -0.23 -9.45
N ILE A 121 -1.04 0.21 -8.63
CA ILE A 121 -0.82 0.51 -7.21
C ILE A 121 -1.96 -0.01 -6.35
N LEU A 122 -1.64 -0.44 -5.13
CA LEU A 122 -2.61 -0.70 -4.07
C LEU A 122 -2.48 0.40 -3.03
N GLN A 123 -3.60 1.04 -2.68
CA GLN A 123 -3.65 2.02 -1.60
C GLN A 123 -4.53 1.52 -0.46
N LEU A 124 -3.94 1.37 0.71
CA LEU A 124 -4.57 0.91 1.94
C LEU A 124 -4.58 2.05 2.97
N TRP A 125 -5.71 2.25 3.65
CA TRP A 125 -5.78 3.12 4.82
C TRP A 125 -5.92 2.29 6.09
N VAL A 126 -5.07 2.59 7.07
CA VAL A 126 -5.02 1.90 8.36
C VAL A 126 -5.43 2.87 9.46
N ASN A 127 -6.49 2.54 10.19
CA ASN A 127 -6.98 3.36 11.28
C ASN A 127 -5.99 3.40 12.45
N LEU A 128 -5.82 4.57 13.04
CA LEU A 128 -5.14 4.69 14.32
C LEU A 128 -6.16 4.63 15.47
N PRO A 129 -5.87 3.92 16.56
CA PRO A 129 -6.72 3.93 17.75
C PRO A 129 -6.79 5.34 18.34
N ALA A 130 -7.84 5.64 19.10
CA ALA A 130 -8.12 6.98 19.62
C ALA A 130 -6.90 7.66 20.28
N ARG A 131 -6.14 6.92 21.06
CA ARG A 131 -4.92 7.40 21.77
C ARG A 131 -3.79 7.84 20.83
N LEU A 132 -3.79 7.39 19.57
CA LEU A 132 -2.74 7.67 18.58
C LEU A 132 -3.21 8.61 17.44
N LYS A 133 -4.49 9.00 17.41
CA LYS A 133 -5.01 9.85 16.34
C LYS A 133 -4.35 11.23 16.23
N PHE A 134 -3.68 11.67 17.28
CA PHE A 134 -2.95 12.95 17.34
C PHE A 134 -1.44 12.78 17.41
N THR A 135 -0.92 11.59 17.09
CA THR A 135 0.53 11.39 16.97
C THR A 135 1.13 12.32 15.92
N PRO A 136 2.39 12.76 16.04
CA PRO A 136 3.03 13.56 15.01
C PRO A 136 2.98 12.86 13.65
N PRO A 137 2.76 13.58 12.55
CA PRO A 137 2.85 13.03 11.20
C PRO A 137 4.25 12.47 10.92
N ALA A 138 4.31 11.42 10.11
CA ALA A 138 5.56 10.81 9.66
C ALA A 138 5.40 10.27 8.24
N TYR A 139 6.51 10.20 7.51
CA TYR A 139 6.55 9.65 6.16
C TYR A 139 7.76 8.73 5.97
N HIS A 140 7.54 7.60 5.33
CA HIS A 140 8.55 6.64 4.93
C HIS A 140 8.35 6.24 3.46
N GLY A 141 9.25 6.68 2.60
CA GLY A 141 9.39 6.15 1.24
C GLY A 141 10.45 5.06 1.26
N VAL A 142 10.10 3.84 0.89
CA VAL A 142 11.01 2.68 0.93
C VAL A 142 11.11 2.09 -0.47
N SER A 143 12.33 2.04 -1.01
CA SER A 143 12.56 1.43 -2.31
C SER A 143 12.44 -0.10 -2.25
N ALA A 144 12.25 -0.75 -3.39
CA ALA A 144 12.21 -2.22 -3.45
C ALA A 144 13.48 -2.87 -2.87
N ALA A 145 14.64 -2.23 -3.06
CA ALA A 145 15.92 -2.74 -2.58
C ALA A 145 16.08 -2.63 -1.05
N ASP A 146 15.36 -1.70 -0.41
CA ASP A 146 15.40 -1.48 1.03
C ASP A 146 14.33 -2.30 1.79
N LEU A 147 13.41 -2.95 1.08
CA LEU A 147 12.46 -3.87 1.69
C LEU A 147 13.14 -5.20 2.03
N PRO A 148 13.07 -5.67 3.29
CA PRO A 148 13.57 -6.98 3.65
C PRO A 148 12.93 -8.07 2.81
N LEU A 149 13.75 -8.85 2.12
CA LEU A 149 13.34 -9.99 1.29
C LEU A 149 13.52 -11.29 2.07
N ILE A 150 12.48 -12.08 2.12
CA ILE A 150 12.49 -13.44 2.68
C ILE A 150 12.16 -14.40 1.57
N GLU A 151 13.05 -15.34 1.30
CA GLU A 151 12.83 -16.40 0.32
C GLU A 151 12.40 -17.68 1.04
N ALA A 152 11.36 -18.34 0.53
CA ALA A 152 10.81 -19.57 1.07
C ALA A 152 10.56 -20.59 -0.05
N ASP A 153 10.30 -21.85 0.35
CA ASP A 153 9.96 -22.94 -0.56
C ASP A 153 10.95 -23.10 -1.74
N SER A 154 12.24 -23.11 -1.40
CA SER A 154 13.34 -23.23 -2.38
C SER A 154 13.32 -22.13 -3.46
N GLY A 155 13.02 -20.89 -3.06
CA GLY A 155 12.99 -19.71 -3.94
C GLY A 155 11.71 -19.55 -4.76
N ARG A 156 10.72 -20.44 -4.57
CA ARG A 156 9.41 -20.29 -5.24
C ARG A 156 8.50 -19.24 -4.59
N VAL A 157 8.82 -18.82 -3.38
CA VAL A 157 8.09 -17.79 -2.66
C VAL A 157 9.03 -16.69 -2.25
N ARG A 158 8.66 -15.43 -2.53
CA ARG A 158 9.39 -14.23 -2.15
C ARG A 158 8.44 -13.32 -1.37
N LEU A 159 8.85 -12.93 -0.17
CA LEU A 159 8.10 -12.03 0.69
C LEU A 159 8.89 -10.73 0.87
N HIS A 160 8.32 -9.59 0.50
CA HIS A 160 8.89 -8.28 0.77
C HIS A 160 8.15 -7.68 1.97
N LEU A 161 8.83 -7.60 3.10
CA LEU A 161 8.22 -7.25 4.38
C LEU A 161 8.22 -5.74 4.61
N ALA A 162 7.05 -5.12 4.48
CA ALA A 162 6.88 -3.68 4.68
C ALA A 162 6.89 -3.30 6.17
N SER A 163 6.14 -4.02 7.01
CA SER A 163 6.10 -3.78 8.46
C SER A 163 5.80 -5.06 9.23
N GLY A 164 5.98 -5.00 10.55
CA GLY A 164 5.84 -6.14 11.43
C GLY A 164 7.08 -7.04 11.43
N SER A 165 6.89 -8.33 11.74
CA SER A 165 7.99 -9.30 11.75
C SER A 165 7.56 -10.64 11.19
N HIS A 166 8.46 -11.31 10.48
CA HIS A 166 8.28 -12.68 9.99
C HIS A 166 9.60 -13.43 10.10
N GLU A 167 9.58 -14.63 10.70
CA GLU A 167 10.78 -15.47 10.92
C GLU A 167 11.97 -14.74 11.56
N GLY A 168 11.70 -13.79 12.47
CA GLY A 168 12.72 -12.99 13.15
C GLY A 168 13.24 -11.78 12.36
N ILE A 169 12.84 -11.62 11.13
CA ILE A 169 13.17 -10.45 10.30
C ILE A 169 12.14 -9.36 10.56
N GLN A 170 12.62 -8.12 10.78
CA GLN A 170 11.76 -6.95 10.97
C GLN A 170 11.48 -6.27 9.62
N GLY A 171 10.25 -5.78 9.45
CA GLY A 171 9.86 -4.98 8.29
C GLY A 171 10.56 -3.61 8.25
N ALA A 172 10.59 -3.01 7.08
CA ALA A 172 11.28 -1.74 6.84
C ALA A 172 10.67 -0.56 7.62
N VAL A 173 9.36 -0.60 7.89
CA VAL A 173 8.64 0.49 8.57
C VAL A 173 8.21 0.05 9.96
N ALA A 174 8.64 0.81 10.97
CA ALA A 174 8.14 0.69 12.34
C ALA A 174 6.82 1.46 12.46
N THR A 175 5.76 0.79 12.89
CA THR A 175 4.40 1.34 12.92
C THR A 175 3.93 1.64 14.34
N PRO A 176 3.08 2.67 14.57
CA PRO A 176 2.54 3.00 15.89
C PRO A 176 1.67 1.88 16.50
N THR A 177 1.10 1.04 15.65
CA THR A 177 0.29 -0.12 16.03
C THR A 177 0.90 -1.40 15.48
N PRO A 178 0.77 -2.54 16.16
CA PRO A 178 1.29 -3.81 15.65
C PRO A 178 0.49 -4.23 14.40
N ILE A 179 1.13 -4.11 13.26
CA ILE A 179 0.58 -4.52 11.96
C ILE A 179 1.67 -5.23 11.16
N THR A 180 1.33 -6.31 10.50
CA THR A 180 2.23 -6.99 9.55
C THR A 180 1.68 -6.80 8.13
N LEU A 181 2.45 -6.14 7.29
CA LEU A 181 2.15 -5.95 5.86
C LEU A 181 3.33 -6.40 5.02
N MET A 182 3.02 -7.12 3.95
CA MET A 182 4.02 -7.63 3.02
C MET A 182 3.40 -7.84 1.64
N THR A 183 4.20 -7.81 0.60
CA THR A 183 3.86 -8.39 -0.69
C THR A 183 4.41 -9.81 -0.76
N VAL A 184 3.67 -10.72 -1.37
CA VAL A 184 4.07 -12.13 -1.50
C VAL A 184 3.93 -12.56 -2.95
N GLU A 185 5.06 -12.90 -3.56
CA GLU A 185 5.13 -13.48 -4.88
C GLU A 185 5.24 -15.00 -4.76
N ILE A 186 4.36 -15.73 -5.42
CA ILE A 186 4.33 -17.20 -5.37
C ILE A 186 4.40 -17.74 -6.80
N ALA A 187 5.51 -18.39 -7.11
CA ALA A 187 5.68 -19.09 -8.38
C ALA A 187 4.77 -20.33 -8.45
N PRO A 188 4.46 -20.86 -9.65
CA PRO A 188 3.64 -22.06 -9.79
C PRO A 188 4.14 -23.22 -8.92
N GLY A 189 3.23 -23.78 -8.11
CA GLY A 189 3.53 -24.86 -7.15
C GLY A 189 4.17 -24.39 -5.84
N GLY A 190 4.47 -23.09 -5.69
CA GLY A 190 5.02 -22.53 -4.46
C GLY A 190 4.00 -22.55 -3.31
N ARG A 191 4.50 -22.67 -2.08
CA ARG A 191 3.69 -22.72 -0.85
C ARG A 191 4.37 -21.95 0.27
N VAL A 192 3.55 -21.22 1.05
CA VAL A 192 3.99 -20.56 2.26
C VAL A 192 2.90 -20.63 3.33
N THR A 193 3.31 -20.70 4.57
CA THR A 193 2.40 -20.61 5.73
C THR A 193 2.71 -19.33 6.47
N LEU A 194 1.76 -18.40 6.49
CA LEU A 194 1.88 -17.13 7.20
C LEU A 194 1.14 -17.23 8.54
N PRO A 195 1.74 -16.77 9.66
CA PRO A 195 1.05 -16.72 10.93
C PRO A 195 -0.05 -15.67 10.86
N ALA A 196 -1.25 -16.03 11.28
CA ALA A 196 -2.33 -15.08 11.52
C ALA A 196 -2.44 -14.82 13.03
N PRO A 197 -2.63 -13.55 13.46
CA PRO A 197 -2.88 -13.25 14.86
C PRO A 197 -4.05 -14.09 15.40
N ALA A 198 -3.97 -14.47 16.66
CA ALA A 198 -5.14 -15.00 17.37
C ALA A 198 -6.19 -13.88 17.44
N GLY A 199 -7.41 -14.14 17.00
CA GLY A 199 -8.53 -13.22 17.10
C GLY A 199 -9.09 -13.19 18.50
#